data_21199a1902944a0cfd0fef63f16c009b
#
_entry.id   21199a1902944a0cfd0fef63f16c009b
#
_cell.length_a   1.000
_cell.length_b   1.000
_cell.length_c   1.000
_cell.angle_alpha   90.00
_cell.angle_beta   90.00
_cell.angle_gamma   90.00
#
_symmetry.space_group_name_H-M   'P 1'
#
loop_
_entity.id
_entity.type
_entity.pdbx_description
1 polymer ?
#
loop_
_entity_poly.entity_id
_entity_poly.type
_entity_poly.pdbx_seq_one_letter_code
_entity_poly.pdbx_strand_id
1 'polypeptide(L)'
;MKKFSLTLVTVAFLTTLLIGCKSTVNWQEEVKLRTGETITIEREVRHAGGGGAWPQGQGTVPKHHLIRFRYPPKTGPLIEWHSTKFDMPRASWAELPLVLDLSTDNTWFIYTIQWVNDYCIRYVKYQFQQG
;
A
#
# COMPACT_ATOMS: atom_id res chain seq x y z
N MET A 1 41.05 29.45 -20.37
CA MET A 1 39.75 29.62 -19.67
C MET A 1 38.80 28.52 -20.09
N LYS A 2 38.75 27.41 -19.43
CA LYS A 2 37.68 26.35 -19.51
C LYS A 2 37.94 25.27 -18.48
N LYS A 3 37.88 25.63 -17.20
CA LYS A 3 38.04 24.67 -16.07
C LYS A 3 36.82 24.57 -15.16
N PHE A 4 35.64 25.05 -15.58
CA PHE A 4 34.44 25.07 -14.73
C PHE A 4 33.46 23.92 -15.00
N SER A 5 33.70 23.08 -16.01
CA SER A 5 32.69 22.09 -16.44
C SER A 5 32.80 20.73 -15.74
N LEU A 6 33.94 20.37 -15.17
CA LEU A 6 34.16 19.02 -14.66
C LEU A 6 33.62 18.82 -13.24
N THR A 7 33.65 19.87 -12.43
CA THR A 7 33.21 19.79 -11.01
C THR A 7 31.68 19.73 -10.88
N LEU A 8 30.95 20.35 -11.78
CA LEU A 8 29.49 20.38 -11.75
C LEU A 8 28.88 19.03 -12.11
N VAL A 9 29.51 18.31 -13.06
CA VAL A 9 29.04 16.98 -13.49
C VAL A 9 29.27 15.93 -12.39
N THR A 10 30.37 16.04 -11.63
CA THR A 10 30.68 15.08 -10.56
C THR A 10 29.73 15.23 -9.36
N VAL A 11 29.29 16.44 -9.03
CA VAL A 11 28.34 16.68 -7.94
C VAL A 11 26.94 16.21 -8.33
N ALA A 12 26.54 16.37 -9.59
CA ALA A 12 25.23 15.88 -10.08
C ALA A 12 25.17 14.34 -10.09
N PHE A 13 26.28 13.66 -10.32
CA PHE A 13 26.32 12.19 -10.35
C PHE A 13 26.32 11.58 -8.94
N LEU A 14 26.83 12.29 -7.94
CA LEU A 14 26.89 11.81 -6.57
C LEU A 14 25.54 11.92 -5.86
N THR A 15 24.66 12.85 -6.26
CA THR A 15 23.34 13.04 -5.66
C THR A 15 22.31 12.01 -6.12
N THR A 16 22.53 11.36 -7.27
CA THR A 16 21.60 10.32 -7.77
C THR A 16 21.78 8.94 -7.10
N LEU A 17 22.85 8.73 -6.36
CA LEU A 17 23.13 7.45 -5.69
C LEU A 17 22.47 7.29 -4.32
N LEU A 18 21.77 8.31 -3.81
CA LEU A 18 21.12 8.28 -2.49
C LEU A 18 19.60 8.06 -2.54
N ILE A 19 19.03 7.81 -3.72
CA ILE A 19 17.62 7.46 -3.84
C ILE A 19 17.48 5.99 -3.46
N GLY A 20 17.26 5.73 -2.18
CA GLY A 20 16.89 4.40 -1.73
C GLY A 20 15.71 3.88 -2.55
N CYS A 21 15.77 2.63 -3.00
CA CYS A 21 14.74 1.99 -3.82
C CYS A 21 13.41 1.92 -3.07
N LYS A 22 12.64 3.01 -3.11
CA LYS A 22 11.23 3.00 -2.76
C LYS A 22 10.47 2.76 -4.05
N SER A 23 9.72 1.69 -4.12
CA SER A 23 8.87 1.42 -5.27
C SER A 23 7.41 1.53 -4.89
N THR A 24 6.63 2.14 -5.75
CA THR A 24 5.18 2.23 -5.63
C THR A 24 4.57 1.53 -6.83
N VAL A 25 3.64 0.61 -6.55
CA VAL A 25 2.90 -0.12 -7.57
C VAL A 25 1.43 0.26 -7.45
N ASN A 26 0.83 0.66 -8.57
CA ASN A 26 -0.57 1.02 -8.67
C ASN A 26 -1.27 0.14 -9.70
N TRP A 27 -2.51 -0.27 -9.40
CA TRP A 27 -3.37 -0.97 -10.34
C TRP A 27 -4.83 -0.69 -10.05
N GLN A 28 -5.69 -1.03 -10.98
CA GLN A 28 -7.14 -1.02 -10.81
C GLN A 28 -7.65 -2.45 -10.83
N GLU A 29 -8.67 -2.70 -10.03
CA GLU A 29 -9.39 -3.98 -10.05
C GLU A 29 -10.90 -3.74 -9.90
N GLU A 30 -11.67 -4.69 -10.39
CA GLU A 30 -13.11 -4.71 -10.20
C GLU A 30 -13.46 -5.55 -8.97
N VAL A 31 -14.31 -4.99 -8.12
CA VAL A 31 -14.79 -5.66 -6.91
C VAL A 31 -16.30 -5.82 -7.02
N LYS A 32 -16.77 -7.07 -6.92
CA LYS A 32 -18.20 -7.36 -6.83
C LYS A 32 -18.62 -7.31 -5.36
N LEU A 33 -19.49 -6.37 -5.07
CA LEU A 33 -20.06 -6.19 -3.72
C LEU A 33 -21.15 -7.23 -3.45
N ARG A 34 -21.45 -7.44 -2.18
CA ARG A 34 -22.56 -8.28 -1.71
C ARG A 34 -23.91 -7.83 -2.27
N THR A 35 -24.08 -6.55 -2.51
CA THR A 35 -25.26 -5.96 -3.15
C THR A 35 -25.46 -6.41 -4.60
N GLY A 36 -24.48 -7.07 -5.21
CA GLY A 36 -24.45 -7.47 -6.61
C GLY A 36 -23.84 -6.43 -7.55
N GLU A 37 -23.58 -5.24 -7.06
CA GLU A 37 -22.94 -4.16 -7.80
C GLU A 37 -21.45 -4.44 -7.98
N THR A 38 -20.90 -4.05 -9.12
CA THR A 38 -19.45 -4.10 -9.38
C THR A 38 -18.89 -2.68 -9.41
N ILE A 39 -17.86 -2.43 -8.63
CA ILE A 39 -17.17 -1.16 -8.58
C ILE A 39 -15.71 -1.33 -9.00
N THR A 40 -15.12 -0.27 -9.56
CA THR A 40 -13.68 -0.22 -9.84
C THR A 40 -13.00 0.48 -8.68
N ILE A 41 -11.97 -0.15 -8.14
CA ILE A 41 -11.13 0.41 -7.10
C ILE A 41 -9.70 0.60 -7.60
N GLU A 42 -9.01 1.59 -7.09
CA GLU A 42 -7.58 1.76 -7.22
C GLU A 42 -6.87 1.18 -6.01
N ARG A 43 -5.83 0.40 -6.26
CA ARG A 43 -4.90 -0.05 -5.22
C ARG A 43 -3.53 0.53 -5.43
N GLU A 44 -2.90 0.91 -4.33
CA GLU A 44 -1.51 1.34 -4.29
C GLU A 44 -0.78 0.55 -3.21
N VAL A 45 0.40 0.05 -3.55
CA VAL A 45 1.31 -0.57 -2.58
C VAL A 45 2.65 0.16 -2.64
N ARG A 46 3.07 0.67 -1.51
CA ARG A 46 4.38 1.28 -1.34
C ARG A 46 5.32 0.30 -0.68
N HIS A 47 6.42 0.02 -1.35
CA HIS A 47 7.48 -0.84 -0.86
C HIS A 47 8.65 0.01 -0.36
N ALA A 48 9.31 -0.47 0.68
CA ALA A 48 10.57 0.08 1.14
C ALA A 48 11.57 -1.05 1.39
N GLY A 49 12.85 -0.71 1.43
CA GLY A 49 13.89 -1.67 1.74
C GLY A 49 13.59 -2.40 3.05
N GLY A 50 13.57 -3.72 3.00
CA GLY A 50 13.45 -4.57 4.17
C GLY A 50 14.81 -4.63 4.86
N GLY A 51 14.98 -3.91 5.95
CA GLY A 51 16.08 -4.14 6.89
C GLY A 51 15.82 -5.42 7.65
N GLY A 52 15.80 -6.56 6.97
CA GLY A 52 15.55 -7.84 7.59
C GLY A 52 16.86 -8.57 7.88
N ALA A 53 16.93 -9.23 9.03
CA ALA A 53 18.02 -10.11 9.46
C ALA A 53 18.13 -11.43 8.66
N TRP A 54 17.63 -11.46 7.45
CA TRP A 54 17.77 -12.61 6.56
C TRP A 54 19.00 -12.41 5.68
N PRO A 55 19.93 -13.37 5.63
CA PRO A 55 21.16 -13.25 4.85
C PRO A 55 20.94 -13.10 3.33
N GLN A 56 19.73 -13.25 2.86
CA GLN A 56 19.34 -13.17 1.44
C GLN A 56 18.35 -12.02 1.17
N GLY A 57 18.04 -11.18 2.15
CA GLY A 57 16.94 -10.23 2.12
C GLY A 57 17.27 -8.87 1.53
N GLN A 58 17.70 -8.80 0.28
CA GLN A 58 17.72 -7.55 -0.49
C GLN A 58 16.34 -7.27 -1.15
N GLY A 59 15.27 -7.84 -0.63
CA GLY A 59 13.92 -7.60 -1.09
C GLY A 59 13.32 -6.31 -0.53
N THR A 60 12.46 -5.69 -1.31
CA THR A 60 11.55 -4.65 -0.81
C THR A 60 10.32 -5.31 -0.19
N VAL A 61 9.83 -4.77 0.91
CA VAL A 61 8.62 -5.26 1.58
C VAL A 61 7.51 -4.22 1.49
N PRO A 62 6.23 -4.64 1.41
CA PRO A 62 5.12 -3.71 1.43
C PRO A 62 5.05 -3.02 2.79
N LYS A 63 5.15 -1.70 2.78
CA LYS A 63 5.09 -0.85 3.97
C LYS A 63 3.76 -0.13 4.11
N HIS A 64 3.00 -0.04 3.03
CA HIS A 64 1.75 0.68 3.03
C HIS A 64 0.86 0.18 1.89
N HIS A 65 -0.39 -0.09 2.21
CA HIS A 65 -1.45 -0.35 1.25
C HIS A 65 -2.46 0.80 1.31
N LEU A 66 -2.92 1.22 0.13
CA LEU A 66 -3.98 2.19 -0.05
C LEU A 66 -5.02 1.60 -0.99
N ILE A 67 -6.29 1.75 -0.62
CA ILE A 67 -7.44 1.48 -1.47
C ILE A 67 -8.20 2.78 -1.62
N ARG A 68 -8.55 3.16 -2.85
CA ARG A 68 -9.38 4.32 -3.11
C ARG A 68 -10.42 4.02 -4.19
N PHE A 69 -11.61 4.57 -4.01
CA PHE A 69 -12.72 4.43 -4.94
C PHE A 69 -13.76 5.52 -4.73
N ARG A 70 -14.69 5.66 -5.67
CA ARG A 70 -15.85 6.53 -5.54
C ARG A 70 -17.10 5.72 -5.39
N TYR A 71 -17.99 6.17 -4.49
CA TYR A 71 -19.29 5.56 -4.35
C TYR A 71 -20.40 6.60 -4.08
N PRO A 72 -21.48 6.63 -4.87
CA PRO A 72 -21.72 5.83 -6.09
C PRO A 72 -20.61 6.02 -7.14
N PRO A 73 -20.40 5.01 -8.01
CA PRO A 73 -19.34 5.09 -9.04
C PRO A 73 -19.44 6.37 -9.86
N LYS A 74 -18.29 6.97 -10.19
CA LYS A 74 -18.10 8.21 -10.96
C LYS A 74 -18.58 9.50 -10.29
N THR A 75 -19.70 9.51 -9.57
CA THR A 75 -20.34 10.73 -9.05
C THR A 75 -20.20 10.89 -7.54
N GLY A 76 -19.96 9.82 -6.83
CA GLY A 76 -19.83 9.84 -5.37
C GLY A 76 -18.52 10.45 -4.88
N PRO A 77 -18.44 10.71 -3.57
CA PRO A 77 -17.21 11.15 -2.95
C PRO A 77 -16.11 10.11 -3.07
N LEU A 78 -14.86 10.57 -3.03
CA LEU A 78 -13.70 9.71 -2.95
C LEU A 78 -13.60 9.12 -1.54
N ILE A 79 -13.52 7.81 -1.48
CA ILE A 79 -13.28 7.04 -0.26
C ILE A 79 -11.88 6.49 -0.31
N GLU A 80 -11.12 6.68 0.77
CA GLU A 80 -9.75 6.17 0.89
C GLU A 80 -9.60 5.37 2.18
N TRP A 81 -8.95 4.23 2.07
CA TRP A 81 -8.52 3.43 3.20
C TRP A 81 -7.03 3.20 3.15
N HIS A 82 -6.37 3.40 4.26
CA HIS A 82 -4.94 3.19 4.44
C HIS A 82 -4.67 2.08 5.45
N SER A 83 -3.70 1.24 5.17
CA SER A 83 -3.25 0.26 6.16
C SER A 83 -2.69 0.99 7.39
N THR A 84 -3.18 0.62 8.57
CA THR A 84 -2.82 1.25 9.83
C THR A 84 -2.06 0.34 10.78
N LYS A 85 -2.02 -0.96 10.47
CA LYS A 85 -1.35 -1.96 11.28
C LYS A 85 -0.20 -2.58 10.52
N PHE A 86 0.81 -2.94 11.27
CA PHE A 86 1.99 -3.63 10.77
C PHE A 86 2.06 -5.01 11.39
N ASP A 87 2.57 -5.96 10.61
CA ASP A 87 2.98 -7.24 11.15
C ASP A 87 4.09 -7.02 12.16
N MET A 88 4.21 -7.95 13.06
CA MET A 88 5.21 -8.04 14.13
C MET A 88 6.34 -6.99 14.14
N PRO A 89 6.86 -6.61 15.32
CA PRO A 89 7.89 -5.57 15.47
C PRO A 89 9.15 -5.78 14.62
N ARG A 90 9.38 -7.00 14.13
CA ARG A 90 10.57 -7.37 13.35
C ARG A 90 10.39 -7.35 11.85
N ALA A 91 9.19 -7.58 11.33
CA ALA A 91 8.95 -7.70 9.89
C ALA A 91 8.51 -6.37 9.26
N SER A 92 7.84 -5.51 9.99
CA SER A 92 7.34 -4.19 9.52
C SER A 92 6.58 -4.26 8.19
N TRP A 93 5.87 -5.35 7.94
CA TRP A 93 5.03 -5.48 6.76
C TRP A 93 3.67 -4.85 7.04
N ALA A 94 3.15 -4.13 6.06
CA ALA A 94 1.79 -3.62 6.16
C ALA A 94 0.78 -4.77 6.06
N GLU A 95 -0.31 -4.68 6.81
CA GLU A 95 -1.42 -5.61 6.69
C GLU A 95 -1.94 -5.66 5.25
N LEU A 96 -2.28 -6.85 4.78
CA LEU A 96 -2.74 -7.07 3.41
C LEU A 96 -4.26 -6.99 3.33
N PRO A 97 -4.85 -6.02 2.60
CA PRO A 97 -6.29 -5.97 2.38
C PRO A 97 -6.73 -7.06 1.39
N LEU A 98 -7.70 -7.88 1.80
CA LEU A 98 -8.21 -9.02 1.04
C LEU A 98 -9.56 -8.74 0.39
N VAL A 99 -10.50 -8.22 1.17
CA VAL A 99 -11.89 -8.06 0.78
C VAL A 99 -12.37 -6.66 1.11
N LEU A 100 -13.01 -6.01 0.14
CA LEU A 100 -13.80 -4.80 0.32
C LEU A 100 -15.26 -5.17 0.06
N ASP A 101 -16.16 -4.75 0.94
CA ASP A 101 -17.57 -5.02 0.79
C ASP A 101 -18.44 -3.88 1.37
N LEU A 102 -19.67 -3.80 0.90
CA LEU A 102 -20.69 -2.86 1.35
C LEU A 102 -21.89 -3.62 1.89
N SER A 103 -22.26 -3.32 3.12
CA SER A 103 -23.47 -3.84 3.76
C SER A 103 -24.72 -3.11 3.29
N THR A 104 -25.87 -3.71 3.52
CA THR A 104 -27.18 -3.13 3.18
C THR A 104 -27.52 -1.85 3.94
N ASP A 105 -26.85 -1.59 5.06
CA ASP A 105 -26.98 -0.37 5.88
C ASP A 105 -25.94 0.72 5.52
N ASN A 106 -25.32 0.61 4.33
CA ASN A 106 -24.27 1.51 3.84
C ASN A 106 -22.99 1.54 4.69
N THR A 107 -22.72 0.48 5.42
CA THR A 107 -21.46 0.31 6.13
C THR A 107 -20.45 -0.40 5.24
N TRP A 108 -19.30 0.21 5.05
CA TRP A 108 -18.17 -0.38 4.34
C TRP A 108 -17.34 -1.26 5.26
N PHE A 109 -16.85 -2.36 4.70
CA PHE A 109 -15.97 -3.28 5.40
C PHE A 109 -14.72 -3.55 4.58
N ILE A 110 -13.58 -3.57 5.25
CA ILE A 110 -12.33 -4.09 4.69
C ILE A 110 -11.84 -5.19 5.62
N TYR A 111 -11.60 -6.37 5.05
CA TYR A 111 -10.97 -7.47 5.76
C TYR A 111 -9.52 -7.54 5.34
N THR A 112 -8.63 -7.62 6.32
CA THR A 112 -7.19 -7.69 6.11
C THR A 112 -6.61 -8.94 6.77
N ILE A 113 -5.46 -9.37 6.26
CA ILE A 113 -4.59 -10.35 6.92
C ILE A 113 -3.41 -9.63 7.53
N GLN A 114 -3.08 -10.02 8.75
CA GLN A 114 -1.87 -9.63 9.46
C GLN A 114 -1.14 -10.87 9.93
N TRP A 115 0.14 -10.97 9.63
CA TRP A 115 1.01 -12.01 10.16
C TRP A 115 1.37 -11.69 11.60
N VAL A 116 1.14 -12.63 12.51
CA VAL A 116 1.43 -12.46 13.94
C VAL A 116 2.77 -13.12 14.29
N ASN A 117 3.06 -14.25 13.67
CA ASN A 117 4.33 -14.97 13.72
C ASN A 117 4.39 -15.96 12.55
N ASP A 118 5.46 -16.76 12.46
CA ASP A 118 5.69 -17.71 11.36
C ASP A 118 4.57 -18.76 11.17
N TYR A 119 3.71 -18.94 12.17
CA TYR A 119 2.65 -19.96 12.18
C TYR A 119 1.24 -19.40 12.33
N CYS A 120 1.11 -18.10 12.62
CA CYS A 120 -0.17 -17.49 12.92
C CYS A 120 -0.45 -16.27 12.05
N ILE A 121 -1.64 -16.26 11.47
CA ILE A 121 -2.22 -15.09 10.85
C ILE A 121 -3.42 -14.62 11.66
N ARG A 122 -3.70 -13.33 11.59
CA ARG A 122 -4.87 -12.71 12.19
C ARG A 122 -5.66 -12.02 11.10
N TYR A 123 -6.98 -12.21 11.12
CA TYR A 123 -7.90 -11.45 10.30
C TYR A 123 -8.37 -10.22 11.09
N VAL A 124 -8.34 -9.07 10.45
CA VAL A 124 -8.83 -7.82 11.02
C VAL A 124 -9.93 -7.29 10.13
N LYS A 125 -11.03 -6.90 10.72
CA LYS A 125 -12.16 -6.26 10.05
C LYS A 125 -12.16 -4.77 10.39
N TYR A 126 -12.05 -3.94 9.38
CA TYR A 126 -12.30 -2.51 9.48
C TYR A 126 -13.70 -2.21 9.02
N GLN A 127 -14.33 -1.27 9.67
CA GLN A 127 -15.69 -0.87 9.39
C GLN A 127 -15.75 0.65 9.44
N PHE A 128 -16.37 1.26 8.43
CA PHE A 128 -16.57 2.70 8.37
C PHE A 128 -17.84 3.05 7.63
N GLN A 129 -18.45 4.16 8.03
CA GLN A 129 -19.62 4.70 7.37
C GLN A 129 -19.20 5.89 6.53
N GLN A 130 -19.87 6.04 5.41
CA GLN A 130 -19.76 7.25 4.62
C GLN A 130 -20.56 8.34 5.36
N GLY A 131 -19.85 9.34 5.83
CA GLY A 131 -20.48 10.51 6.46
C GLY A 131 -21.12 11.44 5.44
#